data_8bfecb0ecb53c8ef7f7fc9eaa67656fe
#
_entry.id   8bfecb0ecb53c8ef7f7fc9eaa67656fe
#
_cell.length_a   1.000
_cell.length_b   1.000
_cell.length_c   1.000
_cell.angle_alpha   90.00
_cell.angle_beta   90.00
_cell.angle_gamma   90.00
#
_symmetry.space_group_name_H-M   'P 1'
#
loop_
_entity.id
_entity.type
_entity.pdbx_description
1 polymer ?
#
loop_
_entity_poly.entity_id
_entity_poly.type
_entity_poly.pdbx_seq_one_letter_code
_entity_poly.pdbx_strand_id
1 'polypeptide(L)'
;MGLIDFLASHVLAFVLSAAVLGLLVGSFLNVVIYRVPIMMQREWRMQAREYLEYPPEPIGERFNLLVPSSRCPHCGHRIRAWENIPLVSWLALRGKCSFCQAPISCRYPLVELACGVLSGYVAWHFGFSWQTGAMLLLTWGLLAMSMIDVDHQLLPDALVLPLLWLGLILNDFGLFVSLESALWGAVAGYLSLWSVYWLFKLVTGKDGMGYGDFKLLAMLGAWGGWQVLPLTILLSSVVGAVLGSILLRLRNAEGNTPIPFGPYLAIAGWIALLWGDRITQSYLQFARF
;
A
#
# COMPACT_ATOMS: atom_id res chain seq x y z
N MET A 1 -30.83 -19.47 -9.23
CA MET A 1 -29.79 -18.46 -9.49
C MET A 1 -28.80 -18.52 -8.34
N GLY A 2 -27.55 -18.91 -8.61
CA GLY A 2 -26.53 -18.98 -7.56
C GLY A 2 -26.09 -17.60 -7.10
N LEU A 3 -25.42 -17.48 -5.95
CA LEU A 3 -24.88 -16.21 -5.44
C LEU A 3 -23.96 -15.55 -6.48
N ILE A 4 -23.16 -16.34 -7.18
CA ILE A 4 -22.23 -15.89 -8.22
C ILE A 4 -23.01 -15.24 -9.39
N ASP A 5 -24.05 -15.92 -9.89
CA ASP A 5 -24.88 -15.41 -10.99
C ASP A 5 -25.60 -14.11 -10.58
N PHE A 6 -26.05 -14.05 -9.33
CA PHE A 6 -26.67 -12.85 -8.77
C PHE A 6 -25.69 -11.68 -8.75
N LEU A 7 -24.47 -11.85 -8.20
CA LEU A 7 -23.47 -10.80 -8.14
C LEU A 7 -22.98 -10.37 -9.53
N ALA A 8 -22.84 -11.31 -10.45
CA ALA A 8 -22.45 -11.02 -11.83
C ALA A 8 -23.52 -10.19 -12.60
N SER A 9 -24.81 -10.40 -12.28
CA SER A 9 -25.92 -9.70 -12.95
C SER A 9 -26.33 -8.37 -12.27
N HIS A 10 -25.93 -8.14 -11.01
CA HIS A 10 -26.35 -6.98 -10.22
C HIS A 10 -25.13 -6.14 -9.78
N VAL A 11 -24.70 -5.20 -10.64
CA VAL A 11 -23.50 -4.36 -10.43
C VAL A 11 -23.50 -3.69 -9.05
N LEU A 12 -24.64 -3.09 -8.63
CA LEU A 12 -24.70 -2.42 -7.34
C LEU A 12 -24.49 -3.39 -6.17
N ALA A 13 -25.08 -4.58 -6.22
CA ALA A 13 -24.89 -5.61 -5.19
C ALA A 13 -23.42 -6.06 -5.11
N PHE A 14 -22.77 -6.22 -6.24
CA PHE A 14 -21.35 -6.57 -6.31
C PHE A 14 -20.46 -5.46 -5.74
N VAL A 15 -20.69 -4.21 -6.14
CA VAL A 15 -19.94 -3.04 -5.64
C VAL A 15 -20.08 -2.90 -4.11
N LEU A 16 -21.30 -3.01 -3.59
CA LEU A 16 -21.56 -2.95 -2.15
C LEU A 16 -20.89 -4.11 -1.40
N SER A 17 -20.95 -5.32 -1.96
CA SER A 17 -20.27 -6.48 -1.38
C SER A 17 -18.76 -6.30 -1.34
N ALA A 18 -18.16 -5.79 -2.40
CA ALA A 18 -16.73 -5.48 -2.47
C ALA A 18 -16.35 -4.35 -1.50
N ALA A 19 -17.18 -3.32 -1.35
CA ALA A 19 -16.96 -2.27 -0.37
C ALA A 19 -17.01 -2.79 1.06
N VAL A 20 -17.99 -3.63 1.40
CA VAL A 20 -18.08 -4.27 2.73
C VAL A 20 -16.86 -5.18 2.98
N LEU A 21 -16.46 -5.99 2.00
CA LEU A 21 -15.25 -6.79 2.08
C LEU A 21 -14.02 -5.88 2.30
N GLY A 22 -13.93 -4.78 1.57
CA GLY A 22 -12.86 -3.79 1.73
C GLY A 22 -12.82 -3.18 3.13
N LEU A 23 -13.97 -2.87 3.75
CA LEU A 23 -14.02 -2.41 5.14
C LEU A 23 -13.45 -3.45 6.11
N LEU A 24 -13.83 -4.72 5.94
CA LEU A 24 -13.34 -5.82 6.80
C LEU A 24 -11.83 -6.03 6.63
N VAL A 25 -11.35 -6.01 5.38
CA VAL A 25 -9.92 -6.08 5.08
C VAL A 25 -9.20 -4.85 5.65
N GLY A 26 -9.76 -3.65 5.52
CA GLY A 26 -9.19 -2.42 6.08
C GLY A 26 -8.95 -2.49 7.59
N SER A 27 -9.88 -3.12 8.32
CA SER A 27 -9.69 -3.38 9.76
C SER A 27 -8.51 -4.32 10.02
N PHE A 28 -8.33 -5.35 9.19
CA PHE A 28 -7.15 -6.22 9.26
C PHE A 28 -5.87 -5.49 8.82
N LEU A 29 -5.94 -4.63 7.80
CA LEU A 29 -4.78 -3.84 7.37
C LEU A 29 -4.24 -2.95 8.48
N ASN A 30 -5.07 -2.41 9.36
CA ASN A 30 -4.61 -1.70 10.55
C ASN A 30 -3.68 -2.57 11.43
N VAL A 31 -3.96 -3.86 11.54
CA VAL A 31 -3.09 -4.83 12.24
C VAL A 31 -1.79 -5.03 11.47
N VAL A 32 -1.85 -5.19 10.15
CA VAL A 32 -0.68 -5.34 9.27
C VAL A 32 0.24 -4.12 9.38
N ILE A 33 -0.34 -2.92 9.21
CA ILE A 33 0.37 -1.63 9.28
C ILE A 33 1.13 -1.47 10.60
N TYR A 34 0.51 -1.86 11.71
CA TYR A 34 1.12 -1.75 13.03
C TYR A 34 2.16 -2.85 13.30
N ARG A 35 1.87 -4.11 12.93
CA ARG A 35 2.69 -5.26 13.37
C ARG A 35 3.85 -5.59 12.45
N VAL A 36 3.69 -5.45 11.13
CA VAL A 36 4.75 -5.83 10.18
C VAL A 36 6.05 -5.07 10.45
N PRO A 37 6.07 -3.74 10.65
CA PRO A 37 7.31 -3.02 10.98
C PRO A 37 7.95 -3.51 12.28
N ILE A 38 7.15 -3.80 13.31
CA ILE A 38 7.65 -4.32 14.60
C ILE A 38 8.27 -5.70 14.41
N MET A 39 7.62 -6.58 13.63
CA MET A 39 8.14 -7.92 13.32
C MET A 39 9.48 -7.83 12.59
N MET A 40 9.57 -6.97 11.56
CA MET A 40 10.81 -6.73 10.81
C MET A 40 11.93 -6.19 11.72
N GLN A 41 11.64 -5.20 12.56
CA GLN A 41 12.63 -4.65 13.48
C GLN A 41 13.15 -5.68 14.50
N ARG A 42 12.27 -6.58 14.98
CA ARG A 42 12.67 -7.70 15.85
C ARG A 42 13.58 -8.66 15.11
N GLU A 43 13.22 -9.02 13.88
CA GLU A 43 14.03 -9.91 13.05
C GLU A 43 15.40 -9.33 12.74
N TRP A 44 15.47 -8.08 12.30
CA TRP A 44 16.75 -7.38 12.07
C TRP A 44 17.61 -7.29 13.32
N ARG A 45 17.00 -7.06 14.49
CA ARG A 45 17.72 -7.05 15.75
C ARG A 45 18.29 -8.42 16.09
N MET A 46 17.53 -9.48 15.87
CA MET A 46 18.04 -10.85 16.09
C MET A 46 19.19 -11.18 15.16
N GLN A 47 19.05 -10.89 13.85
CA GLN A 47 20.11 -11.08 12.86
C GLN A 47 21.37 -10.27 13.18
N ALA A 48 21.23 -9.01 13.58
CA ALA A 48 22.36 -8.17 13.96
C ALA A 48 23.08 -8.70 15.20
N ARG A 49 22.34 -9.21 16.20
CA ARG A 49 22.92 -9.82 17.39
C ARG A 49 23.67 -11.11 17.07
N GLU A 50 23.09 -11.95 16.23
CA GLU A 50 23.72 -13.18 15.76
C GLU A 50 25.03 -12.88 15.01
N TYR A 51 24.98 -11.92 14.08
CA TYR A 51 26.18 -11.49 13.33
C TYR A 51 27.29 -10.92 14.21
N LEU A 52 26.92 -10.20 15.30
CA LEU A 52 27.84 -9.59 16.24
C LEU A 52 28.23 -10.54 17.41
N GLU A 53 27.80 -11.81 17.35
CA GLU A 53 28.06 -12.84 18.37
C GLU A 53 27.56 -12.45 19.78
N TYR A 54 26.55 -11.57 19.88
CA TYR A 54 25.91 -11.28 21.16
C TYR A 54 25.01 -12.44 21.61
N PRO A 55 24.88 -12.65 22.94
CA PRO A 55 23.96 -13.67 23.45
C PRO A 55 22.52 -13.43 22.92
N PRO A 56 21.80 -14.53 22.60
CA PRO A 56 20.42 -14.41 22.11
C PRO A 56 19.54 -13.68 23.12
N GLU A 57 18.62 -12.84 22.63
CA GLU A 57 17.58 -12.28 23.50
C GLU A 57 16.71 -13.40 24.06
N PRO A 58 16.22 -13.27 25.31
CA PRO A 58 15.23 -14.20 25.81
C PRO A 58 14.07 -14.31 24.84
N ILE A 59 13.65 -15.52 24.50
CA ILE A 59 12.53 -15.77 23.61
C ILE A 59 11.29 -15.12 24.23
N GLY A 60 10.96 -13.93 23.79
CA GLY A 60 9.75 -13.24 24.20
C GLY A 60 8.48 -13.95 23.70
N GLU A 61 7.31 -13.48 24.14
CA GLU A 61 6.04 -13.99 23.64
C GLU A 61 5.98 -13.93 22.11
N ARG A 62 5.38 -14.96 21.50
CA ARG A 62 5.14 -15.00 20.06
C ARG A 62 4.40 -13.74 19.61
N PHE A 63 4.98 -13.06 18.63
CA PHE A 63 4.41 -11.85 18.06
C PHE A 63 4.34 -11.98 16.54
N ASN A 64 3.11 -12.12 16.03
CA ASN A 64 2.83 -12.22 14.60
C ASN A 64 1.49 -11.51 14.28
N LEU A 65 0.97 -11.65 13.08
CA LEU A 65 -0.30 -11.02 12.69
C LEU A 65 -1.52 -11.54 13.46
N LEU A 66 -1.46 -12.74 14.04
CA LEU A 66 -2.56 -13.38 14.74
C LEU A 66 -2.42 -13.28 16.28
N VAL A 67 -1.19 -13.30 16.79
CA VAL A 67 -0.90 -13.35 18.23
C VAL A 67 0.05 -12.21 18.60
N PRO A 68 -0.23 -11.51 19.72
CA PRO A 68 -1.39 -11.56 20.63
C PRO A 68 -2.66 -10.99 20.00
N SER A 69 -3.84 -11.23 20.62
CA SER A 69 -5.08 -10.55 20.21
C SER A 69 -4.94 -9.03 20.35
N SER A 70 -5.70 -8.26 19.55
CA SER A 70 -5.71 -6.79 19.62
C SER A 70 -6.14 -6.32 21.02
N ARG A 71 -5.41 -5.35 21.56
CA ARG A 71 -5.63 -4.80 22.91
C ARG A 71 -5.56 -3.28 22.90
N CYS A 72 -6.26 -2.66 23.82
CA CYS A 72 -6.13 -1.23 24.05
C CYS A 72 -4.70 -0.92 24.56
N PRO A 73 -3.97 0.05 23.94
CA PRO A 73 -2.60 0.37 24.35
C PRO A 73 -2.52 1.01 25.75
N HIS A 74 -3.62 1.60 26.25
CA HIS A 74 -3.64 2.27 27.54
C HIS A 74 -3.97 1.34 28.71
N CYS A 75 -4.95 0.44 28.57
CA CYS A 75 -5.41 -0.40 29.69
C CYS A 75 -5.19 -1.90 29.48
N GLY A 76 -4.69 -2.34 28.30
CA GLY A 76 -4.49 -3.76 28.00
C GLY A 76 -5.79 -4.54 27.76
N HIS A 77 -6.98 -3.90 27.83
CA HIS A 77 -8.25 -4.55 27.55
C HIS A 77 -8.24 -5.20 26.17
N ARG A 78 -8.65 -6.47 26.11
CA ARG A 78 -8.76 -7.22 24.86
C ARG A 78 -9.94 -6.71 24.04
N ILE A 79 -9.68 -6.28 22.80
CA ILE A 79 -10.72 -5.83 21.88
C ILE A 79 -11.56 -7.04 21.45
N ARG A 80 -12.87 -6.97 21.66
CA ARG A 80 -13.83 -8.02 21.31
C ARG A 80 -14.17 -7.92 19.81
N ALA A 81 -14.66 -9.00 19.22
CA ALA A 81 -14.98 -9.04 17.78
C ALA A 81 -15.99 -7.93 17.38
N TRP A 82 -17.01 -7.65 18.18
CA TRP A 82 -17.99 -6.61 17.91
C TRP A 82 -17.44 -5.17 18.08
N GLU A 83 -16.38 -5.00 18.91
CA GLU A 83 -15.65 -3.74 19.06
C GLU A 83 -14.71 -3.47 17.87
N ASN A 84 -14.54 -4.44 17.00
CA ASN A 84 -13.70 -4.39 15.80
C ASN A 84 -14.51 -4.39 14.49
N ILE A 85 -15.84 -4.17 14.56
CA ILE A 85 -16.66 -3.98 13.36
C ILE A 85 -16.25 -2.65 12.70
N PRO A 86 -15.79 -2.68 11.43
CA PRO A 86 -15.23 -1.50 10.79
C PRO A 86 -16.22 -0.32 10.81
N LEU A 87 -15.71 0.87 11.10
CA LEU A 87 -16.43 2.14 11.24
C LEU A 87 -17.50 2.14 12.34
N VAL A 88 -18.35 1.10 12.36
CA VAL A 88 -19.53 1.03 13.24
C VAL A 88 -19.12 1.05 14.71
N SER A 89 -18.13 0.24 15.10
CA SER A 89 -17.68 0.19 16.49
C SER A 89 -17.07 1.52 16.95
N TRP A 90 -16.26 2.16 16.09
CA TRP A 90 -15.66 3.45 16.39
C TRP A 90 -16.72 4.54 16.57
N LEU A 91 -17.74 4.59 15.72
CA LEU A 91 -18.87 5.52 15.82
C LEU A 91 -19.70 5.25 17.07
N ALA A 92 -20.06 3.99 17.33
CA ALA A 92 -20.86 3.58 18.49
C ALA A 92 -20.14 3.89 19.82
N LEU A 93 -18.82 3.68 19.87
CA LEU A 93 -17.98 3.99 21.02
C LEU A 93 -17.52 5.47 21.07
N ARG A 94 -17.96 6.29 20.11
CA ARG A 94 -17.59 7.71 19.99
C ARG A 94 -16.07 7.93 20.00
N GLY A 95 -15.32 7.04 19.34
CA GLY A 95 -13.86 7.11 19.26
C GLY A 95 -13.14 6.86 20.59
N LYS A 96 -13.71 6.10 21.52
CA LYS A 96 -13.13 5.83 22.84
C LYS A 96 -13.10 4.34 23.15
N CYS A 97 -12.13 3.93 23.96
CA CYS A 97 -12.07 2.56 24.47
C CYS A 97 -13.30 2.24 25.32
N SER A 98 -13.92 1.09 25.14
CA SER A 98 -15.10 0.64 25.90
C SER A 98 -14.85 0.52 27.40
N PHE A 99 -13.61 0.28 27.82
CA PHE A 99 -13.23 0.04 29.20
C PHE A 99 -12.64 1.29 29.89
N CYS A 100 -11.57 1.87 29.34
CA CYS A 100 -10.85 2.98 29.99
C CYS A 100 -11.18 4.37 29.42
N GLN A 101 -12.06 4.45 28.41
CA GLN A 101 -12.47 5.70 27.74
C GLN A 101 -11.33 6.51 27.10
N ALA A 102 -10.13 5.94 27.00
CA ALA A 102 -9.03 6.56 26.28
C ALA A 102 -9.38 6.74 24.78
N PRO A 103 -8.97 7.87 24.15
CA PRO A 103 -9.31 8.15 22.75
C PRO A 103 -8.66 7.16 21.80
N ILE A 104 -9.42 6.72 20.78
CA ILE A 104 -8.97 5.89 19.68
C ILE A 104 -8.74 6.80 18.46
N SER A 105 -7.55 6.77 17.88
CA SER A 105 -7.21 7.59 16.73
C SER A 105 -8.21 7.41 15.58
N CYS A 106 -8.59 8.52 14.94
CA CYS A 106 -9.44 8.53 13.74
C CYS A 106 -8.75 7.87 12.53
N ARG A 107 -7.45 7.63 12.59
CA ARG A 107 -6.69 6.94 11.56
C ARG A 107 -7.24 5.54 11.27
N TYR A 108 -7.64 4.79 12.32
CA TYR A 108 -8.18 3.44 12.16
C TYR A 108 -9.42 3.42 11.26
N PRO A 109 -10.50 4.16 11.57
CA PRO A 109 -11.67 4.19 10.70
C PRO A 109 -11.40 4.85 9.35
N LEU A 110 -10.42 5.75 9.21
CA LEU A 110 -10.04 6.32 7.91
C LEU A 110 -9.39 5.29 6.99
N VAL A 111 -8.52 4.43 7.49
CA VAL A 111 -7.95 3.32 6.72
C VAL A 111 -9.03 2.33 6.28
N GLU A 112 -9.97 1.99 7.20
CA GLU A 112 -11.10 1.12 6.89
C GLU A 112 -11.99 1.71 5.79
N LEU A 113 -12.34 2.99 5.92
CA LEU A 113 -13.16 3.70 4.94
C LEU A 113 -12.47 3.78 3.58
N ALA A 114 -11.18 4.17 3.55
CA ALA A 114 -10.41 4.24 2.33
C ALA A 114 -10.35 2.87 1.63
N CYS A 115 -10.09 1.79 2.40
CA CYS A 115 -10.06 0.44 1.87
C CYS A 115 -11.43 0.02 1.30
N GLY A 116 -12.54 0.33 1.99
CA GLY A 116 -13.90 0.06 1.52
C GLY A 116 -14.25 0.82 0.24
N VAL A 117 -13.98 2.13 0.21
CA VAL A 117 -14.26 3.00 -0.95
C VAL A 117 -13.45 2.57 -2.17
N LEU A 118 -12.14 2.35 -2.00
CA LEU A 118 -11.28 1.89 -3.09
C LEU A 118 -11.68 0.51 -3.61
N SER A 119 -12.09 -0.41 -2.73
CA SER A 119 -12.59 -1.73 -3.12
C SER A 119 -13.89 -1.65 -3.92
N GLY A 120 -14.83 -0.82 -3.47
CA GLY A 120 -16.07 -0.56 -4.21
C GLY A 120 -15.79 0.08 -5.57
N TYR A 121 -14.84 1.02 -5.65
CA TYR A 121 -14.45 1.64 -6.90
C TYR A 121 -13.82 0.64 -7.88
N VAL A 122 -12.90 -0.22 -7.43
CA VAL A 122 -12.29 -1.28 -8.26
C VAL A 122 -13.36 -2.22 -8.79
N ALA A 123 -14.31 -2.63 -7.95
CA ALA A 123 -15.43 -3.48 -8.35
C ALA A 123 -16.35 -2.81 -9.38
N TRP A 124 -16.60 -1.51 -9.22
CA TRP A 124 -17.38 -0.73 -10.19
C TRP A 124 -16.64 -0.59 -11.53
N HIS A 125 -15.31 -0.40 -11.50
CA HIS A 125 -14.50 -0.17 -12.70
C HIS A 125 -14.33 -1.43 -13.55
N PHE A 126 -14.05 -2.57 -12.95
CA PHE A 126 -13.76 -3.84 -13.64
C PHE A 126 -14.97 -4.81 -13.70
N GLY A 127 -16.05 -4.52 -12.99
CA GLY A 127 -17.19 -5.43 -12.89
C GLY A 127 -16.84 -6.75 -12.21
N PHE A 128 -17.69 -7.75 -12.39
CA PHE A 128 -17.44 -9.10 -11.86
C PHE A 128 -16.47 -9.85 -12.77
N SER A 129 -15.17 -9.76 -12.43
CA SER A 129 -14.07 -10.28 -13.26
C SER A 129 -12.87 -10.71 -12.41
N TRP A 130 -11.95 -11.47 -13.01
CA TRP A 130 -10.67 -11.81 -12.38
C TRP A 130 -9.79 -10.59 -12.16
N GLN A 131 -9.89 -9.58 -13.04
CA GLN A 131 -9.20 -8.29 -12.87
C GLN A 131 -9.60 -7.61 -11.57
N THR A 132 -10.87 -7.67 -11.19
CA THR A 132 -11.33 -7.10 -9.91
C THR A 132 -10.65 -7.77 -8.74
N GLY A 133 -10.63 -9.11 -8.69
CA GLY A 133 -9.97 -9.84 -7.61
C GLY A 133 -8.49 -9.49 -7.48
N ALA A 134 -7.79 -9.46 -8.61
CA ALA A 134 -6.38 -9.10 -8.67
C ALA A 134 -6.15 -7.65 -8.19
N MET A 135 -6.90 -6.68 -8.73
CA MET A 135 -6.77 -5.27 -8.38
C MET A 135 -7.15 -4.98 -6.92
N LEU A 136 -8.07 -5.73 -6.32
CA LEU A 136 -8.36 -5.63 -4.89
C LEU A 136 -7.12 -5.99 -4.05
N LEU A 137 -6.46 -7.11 -4.35
CA LEU A 137 -5.23 -7.52 -3.66
C LEU A 137 -4.13 -6.47 -3.77
N LEU A 138 -3.91 -5.94 -4.98
CA LEU A 138 -2.95 -4.86 -5.20
C LEU A 138 -3.32 -3.60 -4.41
N THR A 139 -4.58 -3.18 -4.48
CA THR A 139 -5.09 -1.98 -3.78
C THR A 139 -4.87 -2.08 -2.27
N TRP A 140 -5.17 -3.24 -1.67
CA TRP A 140 -4.97 -3.48 -0.24
C TRP A 140 -3.50 -3.47 0.14
N GLY A 141 -2.64 -4.09 -0.68
CA GLY A 141 -1.19 -4.06 -0.49
C GLY A 141 -0.62 -2.65 -0.60
N LEU A 142 -1.00 -1.88 -1.62
CA LEU A 142 -0.58 -0.49 -1.80
C LEU A 142 -1.02 0.39 -0.62
N LEU A 143 -2.25 0.23 -0.13
CA LEU A 143 -2.73 0.97 1.04
C LEU A 143 -1.91 0.65 2.29
N ALA A 144 -1.66 -0.64 2.55
CA ALA A 144 -0.84 -1.06 3.69
C ALA A 144 0.60 -0.51 3.60
N MET A 145 1.24 -0.66 2.44
CA MET A 145 2.61 -0.18 2.21
C MET A 145 2.70 1.34 2.32
N SER A 146 1.72 2.09 1.78
CA SER A 146 1.67 3.54 1.90
C SER A 146 1.60 3.99 3.36
N MET A 147 0.77 3.32 4.17
CA MET A 147 0.64 3.68 5.58
C MET A 147 1.87 3.29 6.41
N ILE A 148 2.53 2.18 6.08
CA ILE A 148 3.79 1.77 6.71
C ILE A 148 4.90 2.77 6.36
N ASP A 149 4.97 3.21 5.11
CA ASP A 149 5.98 4.16 4.67
C ASP A 149 5.80 5.55 5.29
N VAL A 150 4.55 6.01 5.45
CA VAL A 150 4.25 7.26 6.18
C VAL A 150 4.76 7.23 7.62
N ASP A 151 4.69 6.06 8.30
CA ASP A 151 5.05 5.93 9.71
C ASP A 151 6.52 5.64 9.94
N HIS A 152 7.10 4.79 9.10
CA HIS A 152 8.38 4.14 9.36
C HIS A 152 9.41 4.37 8.24
N GLN A 153 9.00 4.96 7.10
CA GLN A 153 9.83 5.11 5.89
C GLN A 153 10.41 3.76 5.44
N LEU A 154 9.57 2.75 5.49
CA LEU A 154 9.89 1.37 5.15
C LEU A 154 8.85 0.80 4.18
N LEU A 155 9.32 0.16 3.13
CA LEU A 155 8.49 -0.64 2.22
C LEU A 155 8.86 -2.12 2.40
N PRO A 156 8.03 -2.91 3.12
CA PRO A 156 8.36 -4.28 3.47
C PRO A 156 8.47 -5.19 2.24
N ASP A 157 9.62 -5.84 2.06
CA ASP A 157 9.83 -6.85 1.01
C ASP A 157 8.81 -7.98 1.08
N ALA A 158 8.36 -8.32 2.28
CA ALA A 158 7.32 -9.33 2.51
C ALA A 158 5.95 -8.96 1.91
N LEU A 159 5.71 -7.69 1.54
CA LEU A 159 4.53 -7.23 0.82
C LEU A 159 4.84 -6.94 -0.64
N VAL A 160 5.93 -6.24 -0.92
CA VAL A 160 6.29 -5.81 -2.28
C VAL A 160 6.61 -6.99 -3.19
N LEU A 161 7.48 -7.91 -2.76
CA LEU A 161 7.95 -8.99 -3.62
C LEU A 161 6.85 -10.01 -3.97
N PRO A 162 6.00 -10.48 -3.03
CA PRO A 162 4.89 -11.35 -3.39
C PRO A 162 3.92 -10.70 -4.38
N LEU A 163 3.63 -9.40 -4.24
CA LEU A 163 2.78 -8.69 -5.18
C LEU A 163 3.45 -8.50 -6.54
N LEU A 164 4.77 -8.28 -6.59
CA LEU A 164 5.52 -8.23 -7.84
C LEU A 164 5.39 -9.55 -8.60
N TRP A 165 5.69 -10.67 -7.93
CA TRP A 165 5.57 -12.00 -8.53
C TRP A 165 4.15 -12.34 -8.92
N LEU A 166 3.18 -11.96 -8.10
CA LEU A 166 1.76 -12.14 -8.44
C LEU A 166 1.39 -11.39 -9.73
N GLY A 167 1.88 -10.14 -9.91
CA GLY A 167 1.66 -9.37 -11.12
C GLY A 167 2.20 -10.07 -12.37
N LEU A 168 3.43 -10.62 -12.30
CA LEU A 168 4.02 -11.40 -13.39
C LEU A 168 3.21 -12.67 -13.69
N ILE A 169 2.81 -13.43 -12.66
CA ILE A 169 2.01 -14.65 -12.82
C ILE A 169 0.66 -14.34 -13.45
N LEU A 170 -0.05 -13.31 -13.00
CA LEU A 170 -1.34 -12.92 -13.56
C LEU A 170 -1.22 -12.48 -15.02
N ASN A 171 -0.13 -11.86 -15.41
CA ASN A 171 0.14 -11.43 -16.76
C ASN A 171 0.67 -12.54 -17.66
N ASP A 172 1.16 -13.65 -17.12
CA ASP A 172 1.38 -14.89 -17.87
C ASP A 172 0.04 -15.45 -18.41
N PHE A 173 -1.05 -15.26 -17.65
CA PHE A 173 -2.41 -15.56 -18.12
C PHE A 173 -3.04 -14.42 -18.95
N GLY A 174 -2.30 -13.36 -19.26
CA GLY A 174 -2.78 -12.23 -20.06
C GLY A 174 -3.84 -11.38 -19.38
N LEU A 175 -3.81 -11.27 -18.04
CA LEU A 175 -4.90 -10.62 -17.30
C LEU A 175 -4.97 -9.10 -17.54
N PHE A 176 -3.84 -8.40 -17.61
CA PHE A 176 -3.75 -6.95 -17.83
C PHE A 176 -2.92 -6.61 -19.07
N VAL A 177 -1.70 -7.14 -19.16
CA VAL A 177 -0.74 -6.92 -20.26
C VAL A 177 -0.05 -8.23 -20.63
N SER A 178 0.74 -8.25 -21.72
CA SER A 178 1.56 -9.42 -22.04
C SER A 178 2.65 -9.64 -20.99
N LEU A 179 3.04 -10.89 -20.73
CA LEU A 179 4.14 -11.22 -19.84
C LEU A 179 5.44 -10.50 -20.20
N GLU A 180 5.74 -10.38 -21.48
CA GLU A 180 6.91 -9.64 -21.96
C GLU A 180 6.86 -8.17 -21.52
N SER A 181 5.72 -7.49 -21.68
CA SER A 181 5.53 -6.11 -21.24
C SER A 181 5.63 -5.98 -19.73
N ALA A 182 5.07 -6.92 -18.97
CA ALA A 182 5.15 -6.98 -17.51
C ALA A 182 6.59 -7.17 -17.03
N LEU A 183 7.34 -8.08 -17.66
CA LEU A 183 8.74 -8.34 -17.32
C LEU A 183 9.62 -7.11 -17.57
N TRP A 184 9.52 -6.51 -18.77
CA TRP A 184 10.24 -5.28 -19.06
C TRP A 184 9.77 -4.11 -18.20
N GLY A 185 8.50 -4.08 -17.82
CA GLY A 185 7.95 -3.14 -16.85
C GLY A 185 8.62 -3.27 -15.49
N ALA A 186 8.76 -4.49 -14.98
CA ALA A 186 9.46 -4.73 -13.71
C ALA A 186 10.93 -4.31 -13.76
N VAL A 187 11.65 -4.70 -14.81
CA VAL A 187 13.07 -4.36 -15.02
C VAL A 187 13.25 -2.85 -15.16
N ALA A 188 12.49 -2.21 -16.05
CA ALA A 188 12.59 -0.77 -16.29
C ALA A 188 12.15 0.04 -15.07
N GLY A 189 11.11 -0.41 -14.35
CA GLY A 189 10.66 0.21 -13.10
C GLY A 189 11.76 0.24 -12.05
N TYR A 190 12.43 -0.88 -11.82
CA TYR A 190 13.56 -0.93 -10.89
C TYR A 190 14.72 -0.04 -11.36
N LEU A 191 15.19 -0.24 -12.59
CA LEU A 191 16.38 0.42 -13.10
C LEU A 191 16.22 1.93 -13.26
N SER A 192 15.03 2.44 -13.55
CA SER A 192 14.79 3.87 -13.68
C SER A 192 15.09 4.64 -12.40
N LEU A 193 14.48 4.25 -11.27
CA LEU A 193 14.75 4.90 -9.98
C LEU A 193 16.13 4.56 -9.43
N TRP A 194 16.64 3.35 -9.68
CA TRP A 194 17.99 2.97 -9.31
C TRP A 194 19.04 3.85 -10.04
N SER A 195 18.85 4.13 -11.33
CA SER A 195 19.74 5.00 -12.09
C SER A 195 19.71 6.45 -11.57
N VAL A 196 18.52 6.97 -11.27
CA VAL A 196 18.35 8.31 -10.68
C VAL A 196 19.03 8.39 -9.30
N TYR A 197 18.86 7.37 -8.46
CA TYR A 197 19.51 7.28 -7.16
C TYR A 197 21.03 7.35 -7.26
N TRP A 198 21.64 6.52 -8.13
CA TRP A 198 23.08 6.50 -8.29
C TRP A 198 23.64 7.79 -8.89
N LEU A 199 22.93 8.36 -9.89
CA LEU A 199 23.28 9.67 -10.44
C LEU A 199 23.28 10.75 -9.36
N PHE A 200 22.22 10.81 -8.56
CA PHE A 200 22.12 11.76 -7.46
C PHE A 200 23.22 11.55 -6.41
N LYS A 201 23.49 10.32 -6.03
CA LYS A 201 24.52 9.96 -5.05
C LYS A 201 25.92 10.32 -5.55
N LEU A 202 26.22 10.10 -6.83
CA LEU A 202 27.51 10.46 -7.44
C LEU A 202 27.71 11.99 -7.47
N VAL A 203 26.64 12.76 -7.72
CA VAL A 203 26.73 14.23 -7.79
C VAL A 203 26.73 14.89 -6.42
N THR A 204 25.96 14.39 -5.47
CA THR A 204 25.72 15.06 -4.17
C THR A 204 26.42 14.38 -2.98
N GLY A 205 26.85 13.12 -3.13
CA GLY A 205 27.37 12.31 -2.04
C GLY A 205 26.32 11.86 -1.01
N LYS A 206 25.02 12.15 -1.25
CA LYS A 206 23.92 11.87 -0.30
C LYS A 206 23.02 10.76 -0.84
N ASP A 207 22.41 10.01 0.10
CA ASP A 207 21.35 9.07 -0.23
C ASP A 207 20.03 9.84 -0.40
N GLY A 208 19.48 9.86 -1.63
CA GLY A 208 18.29 10.64 -1.96
C GLY A 208 16.97 9.89 -1.86
N MET A 209 16.99 8.54 -1.80
CA MET A 209 15.79 7.69 -1.89
C MET A 209 16.04 6.32 -1.28
N GLY A 210 15.00 5.66 -0.80
CA GLY A 210 15.08 4.28 -0.29
C GLY A 210 15.07 3.22 -1.40
N TYR A 211 15.75 2.10 -1.19
CA TYR A 211 15.71 0.95 -2.11
C TYR A 211 14.32 0.33 -2.26
N GLY A 212 13.42 0.58 -1.30
CA GLY A 212 12.03 0.12 -1.33
C GLY A 212 11.23 0.71 -2.49
N ASP A 213 11.49 1.99 -2.83
CA ASP A 213 10.79 2.70 -3.91
C ASP A 213 11.09 2.07 -5.28
N PHE A 214 12.32 1.59 -5.50
CA PHE A 214 12.70 0.90 -6.75
C PHE A 214 11.90 -0.40 -6.92
N LYS A 215 11.76 -1.17 -5.82
CA LYS A 215 11.00 -2.43 -5.80
C LYS A 215 9.50 -2.16 -5.97
N LEU A 216 8.98 -1.09 -5.37
CA LEU A 216 7.58 -0.69 -5.52
C LEU A 216 7.26 -0.31 -6.96
N LEU A 217 8.13 0.48 -7.62
CA LEU A 217 7.94 0.83 -9.03
C LEU A 217 8.11 -0.38 -9.95
N ALA A 218 9.03 -1.30 -9.65
CA ALA A 218 9.15 -2.58 -10.34
C ALA A 218 7.87 -3.42 -10.22
N MET A 219 7.29 -3.47 -9.02
CA MET A 219 6.00 -4.14 -8.78
C MET A 219 4.90 -3.53 -9.64
N LEU A 220 4.76 -2.21 -9.67
CA LEU A 220 3.75 -1.53 -10.50
C LEU A 220 3.96 -1.81 -11.99
N GLY A 221 5.22 -1.85 -12.45
CA GLY A 221 5.58 -2.26 -13.81
C GLY A 221 5.25 -3.71 -14.11
N ALA A 222 5.39 -4.62 -13.14
CA ALA A 222 4.99 -6.02 -13.28
C ALA A 222 3.46 -6.19 -13.47
N TRP A 223 2.65 -5.28 -12.94
CA TRP A 223 1.19 -5.30 -13.08
C TRP A 223 0.70 -4.64 -14.37
N GLY A 224 1.21 -3.47 -14.72
CA GLY A 224 0.70 -2.66 -15.82
C GLY A 224 1.64 -2.56 -17.04
N GLY A 225 2.77 -3.28 -17.03
CA GLY A 225 3.78 -3.18 -18.08
C GLY A 225 4.63 -1.90 -17.97
N TRP A 226 5.55 -1.74 -18.91
CA TRP A 226 6.41 -0.56 -18.97
C TRP A 226 5.65 0.73 -19.32
N GLN A 227 4.49 0.61 -19.93
CA GLN A 227 3.66 1.74 -20.38
C GLN A 227 3.14 2.61 -19.21
N VAL A 228 2.92 2.02 -18.03
CA VAL A 228 2.44 2.76 -16.86
C VAL A 228 3.55 3.56 -16.16
N LEU A 229 4.82 3.21 -16.39
CA LEU A 229 5.96 3.78 -15.66
C LEU A 229 6.13 5.29 -15.86
N PRO A 230 6.13 5.84 -17.10
CA PRO A 230 6.33 7.27 -17.32
C PRO A 230 5.29 8.11 -16.60
N LEU A 231 4.01 7.71 -16.69
CA LEU A 231 2.91 8.40 -16.02
C LEU A 231 3.04 8.30 -14.49
N THR A 232 3.38 7.12 -13.98
CA THR A 232 3.58 6.89 -12.55
C THR A 232 4.70 7.76 -11.99
N ILE A 233 5.85 7.80 -12.66
CA ILE A 233 7.00 8.62 -12.25
C ILE A 233 6.64 10.11 -12.29
N LEU A 234 6.01 10.56 -13.37
CA LEU A 234 5.61 11.97 -13.52
C LEU A 234 4.65 12.40 -12.42
N LEU A 235 3.55 11.66 -12.23
CA LEU A 235 2.54 11.99 -11.22
C LEU A 235 3.11 11.94 -9.81
N SER A 236 3.86 10.89 -9.46
CA SER A 236 4.46 10.77 -8.13
C SER A 236 5.47 11.87 -7.84
N SER A 237 6.28 12.27 -8.83
CA SER A 237 7.26 13.33 -8.69
C SER A 237 6.59 14.70 -8.52
N VAL A 238 5.58 15.01 -9.33
CA VAL A 238 4.85 16.28 -9.23
C VAL A 238 4.11 16.38 -7.90
N VAL A 239 3.31 15.35 -7.56
CA VAL A 239 2.55 15.34 -6.30
C VAL A 239 3.49 15.33 -5.10
N GLY A 240 4.55 14.53 -5.13
CA GLY A 240 5.57 14.47 -4.08
C GLY A 240 6.29 15.80 -3.88
N ALA A 241 6.67 16.49 -4.97
CA ALA A 241 7.30 17.80 -4.88
C ALA A 241 6.35 18.87 -4.30
N VAL A 242 5.10 18.91 -4.74
CA VAL A 242 4.10 19.87 -4.27
C VAL A 242 3.75 19.62 -2.80
N LEU A 243 3.27 18.40 -2.47
CA LEU A 243 2.85 18.08 -1.11
C LEU A 243 4.03 18.04 -0.14
N GLY A 244 5.20 17.54 -0.58
CA GLY A 244 6.42 17.58 0.20
C GLY A 244 6.85 18.99 0.55
N SER A 245 6.84 19.92 -0.41
CA SER A 245 7.17 21.32 -0.17
C SER A 245 6.18 22.00 0.79
N ILE A 246 4.89 21.70 0.66
CA ILE A 246 3.85 22.22 1.57
C ILE A 246 4.07 21.68 2.99
N LEU A 247 4.30 20.38 3.15
CA LEU A 247 4.52 19.75 4.46
C LEU A 247 5.76 20.28 5.16
N LEU A 248 6.88 20.48 4.43
CA LEU A 248 8.10 21.05 4.97
C LEU A 248 7.86 22.47 5.48
N ARG A 249 7.14 23.30 4.73
CA ARG A 249 6.78 24.67 5.14
C ARG A 249 5.88 24.69 6.37
N LEU A 250 4.85 23.84 6.42
CA LEU A 250 3.91 23.77 7.54
C LEU A 250 4.55 23.26 8.84
N ARG A 251 5.54 22.38 8.73
CA ARG A 251 6.24 21.81 9.89
C ARG A 251 7.43 22.65 10.36
N ASN A 252 7.74 23.77 9.69
CA ASN A 252 8.99 24.52 9.90
C ASN A 252 10.22 23.60 9.95
N ALA A 253 10.18 22.51 9.19
CA ALA A 253 11.20 21.47 9.19
C ALA A 253 12.38 21.96 8.34
N GLU A 254 13.60 21.71 8.85
CA GLU A 254 14.82 21.92 8.07
C GLU A 254 14.77 21.04 6.81
N GLY A 255 15.31 21.54 5.69
CA GLY A 255 15.24 20.88 4.38
C GLY A 255 15.86 19.48 4.28
N ASN A 256 16.36 18.93 5.39
CA ASN A 256 16.91 17.58 5.51
C ASN A 256 15.93 16.53 6.09
N THR A 257 14.67 16.91 6.33
CA THR A 257 13.69 15.94 6.86
C THR A 257 13.26 15.00 5.74
N PRO A 258 13.50 13.67 5.84
CA PRO A 258 13.12 12.73 4.80
C PRO A 258 11.58 12.66 4.68
N ILE A 259 11.10 12.69 3.44
CA ILE A 259 9.67 12.60 3.11
C ILE A 259 9.42 11.22 2.53
N PRO A 260 8.41 10.47 3.02
CA PRO A 260 8.07 9.17 2.43
C PRO A 260 7.61 9.35 0.98
N PHE A 261 8.26 8.68 0.04
CA PHE A 261 7.94 8.76 -1.40
C PHE A 261 6.97 7.66 -1.83
N GLY A 262 6.99 6.52 -1.15
CA GLY A 262 6.14 5.36 -1.43
C GLY A 262 4.65 5.65 -1.59
N PRO A 263 4.01 6.47 -0.72
CA PRO A 263 2.59 6.80 -0.86
C PRO A 263 2.26 7.52 -2.17
N TYR A 264 3.12 8.44 -2.61
CA TYR A 264 2.92 9.16 -3.87
C TYR A 264 3.08 8.22 -5.06
N LEU A 265 4.08 7.32 -4.99
CA LEU A 265 4.33 6.31 -6.00
C LEU A 265 3.17 5.29 -6.08
N ALA A 266 2.65 4.86 -4.93
CA ALA A 266 1.53 3.93 -4.84
C ALA A 266 0.23 4.54 -5.43
N ILE A 267 -0.09 5.77 -5.08
CA ILE A 267 -1.27 6.48 -5.60
C ILE A 267 -1.12 6.71 -7.11
N ALA A 268 0.04 7.21 -7.55
CA ALA A 268 0.31 7.46 -8.96
C ALA A 268 0.24 6.18 -9.80
N GLY A 269 0.82 5.08 -9.31
CA GLY A 269 0.77 3.78 -9.96
C GLY A 269 -0.65 3.21 -10.02
N TRP A 270 -1.43 3.33 -8.94
CA TRP A 270 -2.83 2.90 -8.92
C TRP A 270 -3.67 3.70 -9.93
N ILE A 271 -3.46 5.02 -10.03
CA ILE A 271 -4.11 5.86 -11.05
C ILE A 271 -3.67 5.44 -12.45
N ALA A 272 -2.39 5.21 -12.67
CA ALA A 272 -1.85 4.80 -13.97
C ALA A 272 -2.38 3.43 -14.42
N LEU A 273 -2.57 2.49 -13.50
CA LEU A 273 -3.18 1.18 -13.79
C LEU A 273 -4.66 1.26 -14.17
N LEU A 274 -5.41 2.21 -13.61
CA LEU A 274 -6.85 2.35 -13.86
C LEU A 274 -7.17 3.23 -15.08
N TRP A 275 -6.41 4.30 -15.26
CA TRP A 275 -6.72 5.33 -16.26
C TRP A 275 -5.53 5.69 -17.16
N GLY A 276 -4.40 4.98 -17.06
CA GLY A 276 -3.18 5.32 -17.78
C GLY A 276 -3.38 5.51 -19.27
N ASP A 277 -4.10 4.59 -19.92
CA ASP A 277 -4.40 4.67 -21.35
C ASP A 277 -5.21 5.91 -21.70
N ARG A 278 -6.25 6.20 -20.91
CA ARG A 278 -7.12 7.38 -21.14
C ARG A 278 -6.34 8.68 -20.95
N ILE A 279 -5.54 8.77 -19.91
CA ILE A 279 -4.73 9.95 -19.60
C ILE A 279 -3.71 10.16 -20.71
N THR A 280 -3.00 9.11 -21.11
CA THR A 280 -1.98 9.17 -22.15
C THR A 280 -2.57 9.55 -23.51
N GLN A 281 -3.70 8.95 -23.89
CA GLN A 281 -4.39 9.30 -25.13
C GLN A 281 -4.88 10.75 -25.14
N SER A 282 -5.46 11.22 -24.03
CA SER A 282 -5.91 12.61 -23.90
C SER A 282 -4.74 13.59 -24.01
N TYR A 283 -3.61 13.28 -23.39
CA TYR A 283 -2.39 14.07 -23.49
C TYR A 283 -1.85 14.12 -24.92
N LEU A 284 -1.76 12.98 -25.61
CA LEU A 284 -1.28 12.91 -26.99
C LEU A 284 -2.20 13.64 -27.98
N GLN A 285 -3.51 13.62 -27.75
CA GLN A 285 -4.46 14.42 -28.55
C GLN A 285 -4.23 15.91 -28.33
N PHE A 286 -4.04 16.35 -27.09
CA PHE A 286 -3.75 17.75 -26.78
C PHE A 286 -2.38 18.21 -27.33
N ALA A 287 -1.35 17.36 -27.23
CA ALA A 287 -0.01 17.70 -27.67
C ALA A 287 0.22 17.65 -29.20
N ARG A 288 -0.76 17.20 -29.96
CA ARG A 288 -0.74 17.18 -31.43
C ARG A 288 -1.22 18.48 -32.09
N PHE A 289 -1.49 19.51 -31.27
CA PHE A 289 -1.73 20.87 -31.74
C PHE A 289 -0.38 21.69 -31.76
#